data_8d07be803ed4a1e92caec327aa9de6dd
#
_entry.id   8d07be803ed4a1e92caec327aa9de6dd
#
_cell.length_a   1.000
_cell.length_b   1.000
_cell.length_c   1.000
_cell.angle_alpha   90.00
_cell.angle_beta   90.00
_cell.angle_gamma   90.00
#
_symmetry.space_group_name_H-M   'P 1'
#
loop_
_entity.id
_entity.type
_entity.pdbx_description
1 polymer ?
#
loop_
_entity_poly.entity_id
_entity_poly.type
_entity_poly.pdbx_seq_one_letter_code
_entity_poly.pdbx_strand_id
1 'polypeptide(L)'
;YIQRLRLEHIAHLLVSTDFTLNQISEQTNYQTKFSLAKAFKKHFGVSTSQYREKYKPMYDEQHAVITPEIRSILPMKVFCIEVGEKYKDELRYKLIWDRLTNYARQRNEEKSNDKFVSLSMDDPAITPIDKCRFYLGVIIDNKENDFQPGVIEVPGGRYAIFRHIGDYLSLIHISEPH
;
A
#
# COMPACT_ATOMS: atom_id res chain seq x y z
N TYR A 1 11.67 6.91 15.38
CA TYR A 1 10.32 6.65 14.90
C TYR A 1 9.60 7.97 14.55
N ILE A 2 9.37 8.87 15.52
CA ILE A 2 8.65 10.15 15.32
C ILE A 2 9.31 11.04 14.25
N GLN A 3 10.63 11.11 14.22
CA GLN A 3 11.34 11.91 13.22
C GLN A 3 11.11 11.39 11.78
N ARG A 4 11.02 10.08 11.61
CA ARG A 4 10.73 9.46 10.33
C ARG A 4 9.32 9.80 9.84
N LEU A 5 8.29 9.60 10.68
CA LEU A 5 6.91 9.98 10.36
C LEU A 5 6.78 11.46 9.97
N ARG A 6 7.54 12.32 10.65
CA ARG A 6 7.56 13.75 10.34
C ARG A 6 8.16 14.03 8.95
N LEU A 7 9.22 13.33 8.57
CA LEU A 7 9.84 13.46 7.24
C LEU A 7 8.95 12.92 6.12
N GLU A 8 8.22 11.84 6.37
CA GLU A 8 7.23 11.29 5.44
C GLU A 8 6.05 12.25 5.26
N HIS A 9 5.58 12.87 6.33
CA HIS A 9 4.56 13.92 6.24
C HIS A 9 5.06 15.13 5.43
N ILE A 10 6.32 15.52 5.58
CA ILE A 10 6.95 16.56 4.76
C ILE A 10 6.98 16.15 3.28
N ALA A 11 7.35 14.91 2.97
CA ALA A 11 7.35 14.39 1.61
C ALA A 11 5.95 14.47 0.98
N HIS A 12 4.91 14.09 1.73
CA HIS A 12 3.53 14.23 1.31
C HIS A 12 3.16 15.70 1.04
N LEU A 13 3.45 16.63 1.96
CA LEU A 13 3.16 18.05 1.78
C LEU A 13 3.89 18.66 0.57
N LEU A 14 5.10 18.20 0.27
CA LEU A 14 5.86 18.65 -0.90
C LEU A 14 5.16 18.33 -2.22
N VAL A 15 4.46 17.22 -2.32
CA VAL A 15 3.80 16.79 -3.56
C VAL A 15 2.33 17.17 -3.61
N SER A 16 1.62 17.13 -2.48
CA SER A 16 0.18 17.39 -2.41
C SER A 16 -0.20 18.86 -2.32
N THR A 17 0.78 19.75 -2.08
CA THR A 17 0.51 21.18 -1.90
C THR A 17 1.54 22.04 -2.64
N ASP A 18 1.18 23.33 -2.83
CA ASP A 18 2.11 24.37 -3.32
C ASP A 18 2.81 25.11 -2.18
N PHE A 19 2.78 24.58 -0.97
CA PHE A 19 3.41 25.22 0.17
C PHE A 19 4.90 25.43 -0.04
N THR A 20 5.35 26.61 0.37
CA THR A 20 6.78 26.92 0.44
C THR A 20 7.45 26.09 1.53
N LEU A 21 8.75 25.90 1.44
CA LEU A 21 9.49 25.16 2.47
C LEU A 21 9.42 25.81 3.87
N ASN A 22 9.20 27.14 3.93
CA ASN A 22 8.93 27.84 5.19
C ASN A 22 7.60 27.38 5.81
N GLN A 23 6.51 27.40 5.02
CA GLN A 23 5.20 26.94 5.47
C GLN A 23 5.20 25.48 5.93
N ILE A 24 5.91 24.62 5.17
CA ILE A 24 6.07 23.22 5.58
C ILE A 24 6.86 23.09 6.89
N SER A 25 7.94 23.89 7.08
CA SER A 25 8.71 23.85 8.31
C SER A 25 7.88 24.27 9.55
N GLU A 26 7.01 25.27 9.40
CA GLU A 26 6.10 25.72 10.45
C GLU A 26 5.08 24.63 10.83
N GLN A 27 4.46 23.97 9.83
CA GLN A 27 3.47 22.91 10.06
C GLN A 27 4.07 21.64 10.67
N THR A 28 5.33 21.37 10.38
CA THR A 28 5.99 20.13 10.81
C THR A 28 6.92 20.30 12.01
N ASN A 29 6.82 21.46 12.69
CA ASN A 29 7.62 21.80 13.88
C ASN A 29 9.14 21.69 13.67
N TYR A 30 9.62 22.06 12.47
CA TYR A 30 11.04 22.32 12.24
C TYR A 30 11.35 23.77 12.56
N GLN A 31 12.43 24.04 13.30
CA GLN A 31 12.81 25.40 13.68
C GLN A 31 13.13 26.29 12.47
N THR A 32 13.67 25.71 11.42
CA THR A 32 14.01 26.43 10.18
C THR A 32 13.85 25.54 8.96
N LYS A 33 13.58 26.17 7.79
CA LYS A 33 13.61 25.47 6.49
C LYS A 33 14.94 24.78 6.19
N PHE A 34 16.04 25.32 6.72
CA PHE A 34 17.38 24.75 6.50
C PHE A 34 17.58 23.45 7.28
N SER A 35 17.13 23.40 8.55
CA SER A 35 17.16 22.18 9.35
C SER A 35 16.28 21.10 8.76
N LEU A 36 15.09 21.47 8.25
CA LEU A 36 14.19 20.59 7.52
C LEU A 36 14.87 20.04 6.27
N ALA A 37 15.39 20.92 5.38
CA ALA A 37 16.04 20.52 4.14
C ALA A 37 17.23 19.58 4.35
N LYS A 38 18.03 19.84 5.39
CA LYS A 38 19.16 18.97 5.79
C LYS A 38 18.69 17.60 6.23
N ALA A 39 17.66 17.54 7.09
CA ALA A 39 17.09 16.28 7.60
C ALA A 39 16.44 15.50 6.46
N PHE A 40 15.69 16.17 5.59
CA PHE A 40 15.05 15.58 4.43
C PHE A 40 16.05 14.95 3.48
N LYS A 41 17.08 15.71 3.07
CA LYS A 41 18.13 15.20 2.20
C LYS A 41 18.89 14.01 2.80
N LYS A 42 19.15 14.05 4.12
CA LYS A 42 19.77 12.91 4.82
C LYS A 42 18.92 11.66 4.76
N HIS A 43 17.59 11.79 4.81
CA HIS A 43 16.65 10.65 4.86
C HIS A 43 16.32 10.12 3.47
N PHE A 44 15.99 11.00 2.51
CA PHE A 44 15.54 10.61 1.16
C PHE A 44 16.65 10.62 0.11
N GLY A 45 17.85 11.06 0.44
CA GLY A 45 18.99 11.13 -0.49
C GLY A 45 18.94 12.28 -1.50
N VAL A 46 17.81 12.97 -1.64
CA VAL A 46 17.55 14.06 -2.59
C VAL A 46 17.11 15.33 -1.88
N SER A 47 17.28 16.49 -2.52
CA SER A 47 16.78 17.75 -1.96
C SER A 47 15.23 17.83 -2.04
N THR A 48 14.64 18.66 -1.20
CA THR A 48 13.18 18.93 -1.22
C THR A 48 12.69 19.45 -2.57
N SER A 49 13.49 20.28 -3.26
CA SER A 49 13.17 20.79 -4.59
C SER A 49 13.20 19.69 -5.64
N GLN A 50 14.26 18.86 -5.66
CA GLN A 50 14.36 17.71 -6.55
C GLN A 50 13.25 16.71 -6.31
N TYR A 51 12.89 16.49 -5.05
CA TYR A 51 11.77 15.61 -4.69
C TYR A 51 10.45 16.13 -5.26
N ARG A 52 10.13 17.42 -5.03
CA ARG A 52 8.92 18.06 -5.57
C ARG A 52 8.87 18.01 -7.10
N GLU A 53 9.97 18.42 -7.76
CA GLU A 53 10.04 18.43 -9.22
C GLU A 53 9.80 17.05 -9.83
N LYS A 54 10.33 16.00 -9.21
CA LYS A 54 10.18 14.63 -9.70
C LYS A 54 8.80 14.04 -9.42
N TYR A 55 8.26 14.23 -8.23
CA TYR A 55 7.09 13.46 -7.79
C TYR A 55 5.77 14.23 -7.82
N LYS A 56 5.78 15.57 -7.78
CA LYS A 56 4.54 16.36 -7.85
C LYS A 56 3.78 16.15 -9.16
N PRO A 57 4.39 16.15 -10.36
CA PRO A 57 3.65 15.88 -11.60
C PRO A 57 2.96 14.51 -11.58
N MET A 58 3.65 13.49 -11.07
CA MET A 58 3.09 12.14 -10.94
C MET A 58 1.93 12.12 -9.93
N TYR A 59 2.05 12.86 -8.83
CA TYR A 59 0.98 13.02 -7.84
C TYR A 59 -0.24 13.70 -8.45
N ASP A 60 -0.06 14.79 -9.18
CA ASP A 60 -1.13 15.56 -9.81
C ASP A 60 -1.87 14.74 -10.89
N GLU A 61 -1.17 13.91 -11.67
CA GLU A 61 -1.77 12.99 -12.63
C GLU A 61 -2.60 11.89 -11.96
N GLN A 62 -2.11 11.35 -10.85
CA GLN A 62 -2.79 10.27 -10.12
C GLN A 62 -3.99 10.76 -9.31
N HIS A 63 -3.97 12.02 -8.86
CA HIS A 63 -5.03 12.62 -8.04
C HIS A 63 -6.07 13.41 -8.87
N ALA A 64 -6.17 13.16 -10.17
CA ALA A 64 -7.34 13.54 -10.95
C ALA A 64 -8.56 12.88 -10.30
N VAL A 65 -9.23 13.62 -9.45
CA VAL A 65 -10.40 13.33 -8.61
C VAL A 65 -10.93 11.90 -8.71
N ILE A 66 -10.22 10.94 -8.10
CA ILE A 66 -10.75 9.59 -7.92
C ILE A 66 -11.68 9.68 -6.70
N THR A 67 -12.97 9.77 -6.95
CA THR A 67 -13.97 9.73 -5.88
C THR A 67 -14.14 8.28 -5.42
N PRO A 68 -13.80 7.93 -4.17
CA PRO A 68 -14.00 6.60 -3.66
C PRO A 68 -15.50 6.29 -3.54
N GLU A 69 -15.90 5.09 -3.87
CA GLU A 69 -17.18 4.56 -3.46
C GLU A 69 -17.11 4.13 -1.99
N ILE A 70 -17.92 4.74 -1.14
CA ILE A 70 -18.01 4.32 0.27
C ILE A 70 -19.02 3.20 0.39
N ARG A 71 -18.54 2.01 0.74
CA ARG A 71 -19.37 0.81 0.87
C ARG A 71 -19.18 0.14 2.23
N SER A 72 -20.27 -0.34 2.82
CA SER A 72 -20.19 -1.23 3.99
C SER A 72 -19.93 -2.65 3.51
N ILE A 73 -18.88 -3.27 4.04
CA ILE A 73 -18.47 -4.64 3.74
C ILE A 73 -18.69 -5.49 4.98
N LEU A 74 -19.22 -6.69 4.80
CA LEU A 74 -19.32 -7.69 5.87
C LEU A 74 -17.90 -8.23 6.18
N PRO A 75 -17.67 -8.69 7.41
CA PRO A 75 -16.41 -9.37 7.74
C PRO A 75 -16.22 -10.57 6.82
N MET A 76 -15.00 -10.77 6.35
CA MET A 76 -14.66 -11.88 5.47
C MET A 76 -13.41 -12.61 5.97
N LYS A 77 -13.37 -13.92 5.75
CA LYS A 77 -12.18 -14.74 6.00
C LYS A 77 -11.42 -14.93 4.69
N VAL A 78 -10.12 -14.81 4.77
CA VAL A 78 -9.23 -14.96 3.63
C VAL A 78 -8.15 -15.99 3.98
N PHE A 79 -8.07 -17.05 3.20
CA PHE A 79 -6.93 -17.97 3.29
C PHE A 79 -5.75 -17.31 2.57
N CYS A 80 -4.67 -17.04 3.30
CA CYS A 80 -3.55 -16.21 2.86
C CYS A 80 -2.23 -16.96 2.85
N ILE A 81 -1.38 -16.63 1.90
CA ILE A 81 0.03 -17.03 1.84
C ILE A 81 0.87 -15.75 1.83
N GLU A 82 1.81 -15.66 2.77
CA GLU A 82 2.73 -14.53 2.84
C GLU A 82 3.72 -14.56 1.68
N VAL A 83 3.87 -13.42 1.01
CA VAL A 83 4.81 -13.30 -0.12
C VAL A 83 6.26 -13.25 0.36
N GLY A 84 6.50 -12.66 1.56
CA GLY A 84 7.82 -12.56 2.20
C GLY A 84 8.74 -11.53 1.54
N GLU A 85 10.02 -11.54 1.91
CA GLU A 85 11.00 -10.50 1.61
C GLU A 85 11.32 -10.27 0.11
N LYS A 86 10.97 -11.20 -0.76
CA LYS A 86 11.30 -11.13 -2.19
C LYS A 86 10.10 -10.66 -3.02
N TYR A 87 9.69 -9.43 -2.81
CA TYR A 87 8.61 -8.77 -3.55
C TYR A 87 8.76 -8.80 -5.10
N LYS A 88 9.97 -9.04 -5.62
CA LYS A 88 10.31 -9.01 -7.05
C LYS A 88 10.53 -10.40 -7.65
N ASP A 89 10.25 -11.48 -6.91
CA ASP A 89 10.47 -12.85 -7.38
C ASP A 89 9.21 -13.36 -8.10
N GLU A 90 9.16 -13.20 -9.42
CA GLU A 90 8.05 -13.66 -10.27
C GLU A 90 7.77 -15.16 -10.11
N LEU A 91 8.81 -15.97 -9.94
CA LEU A 91 8.65 -17.42 -9.73
C LEU A 91 7.90 -17.72 -8.42
N ARG A 92 8.21 -16.97 -7.36
CA ARG A 92 7.53 -17.10 -6.08
C ARG A 92 6.06 -16.69 -6.18
N TYR A 93 5.75 -15.59 -6.88
CA TYR A 93 4.38 -15.20 -7.16
C TYR A 93 3.61 -16.29 -7.87
N LYS A 94 4.18 -16.85 -8.92
CA LYS A 94 3.57 -17.96 -9.66
C LYS A 94 3.28 -19.17 -8.77
N LEU A 95 4.24 -19.58 -7.96
CA LEU A 95 4.07 -20.70 -7.03
C LEU A 95 2.96 -20.44 -5.99
N ILE A 96 2.85 -19.21 -5.50
CA ILE A 96 1.79 -18.85 -4.55
C ILE A 96 0.43 -18.88 -5.25
N TRP A 97 0.31 -18.31 -6.46
CA TRP A 97 -0.92 -18.36 -7.25
C TRP A 97 -1.35 -19.78 -7.58
N ASP A 98 -0.43 -20.65 -7.97
CA ASP A 98 -0.74 -22.05 -8.23
C ASP A 98 -1.27 -22.76 -6.96
N ARG A 99 -0.71 -22.47 -5.79
CA ARG A 99 -1.19 -23.01 -4.50
C ARG A 99 -2.57 -22.48 -4.15
N LEU A 100 -2.83 -21.18 -4.28
CA LEU A 100 -4.12 -20.57 -4.00
C LEU A 100 -5.21 -21.08 -4.96
N THR A 101 -4.89 -21.19 -6.24
CA THR A 101 -5.80 -21.74 -7.25
C THR A 101 -6.15 -23.20 -6.96
N ASN A 102 -5.16 -24.02 -6.63
CA ASN A 102 -5.40 -25.42 -6.25
C ASN A 102 -6.24 -25.53 -4.97
N TYR A 103 -6.00 -24.66 -3.98
CA TYR A 103 -6.82 -24.60 -2.77
C TYR A 103 -8.28 -24.24 -3.08
N ALA A 104 -8.51 -23.21 -3.92
CA ALA A 104 -9.86 -22.81 -4.33
C ALA A 104 -10.58 -23.91 -5.11
N ARG A 105 -9.89 -24.63 -6.01
CA ARG A 105 -10.43 -25.78 -6.76
C ARG A 105 -10.89 -26.91 -5.87
N GLN A 106 -10.08 -27.28 -4.90
CA GLN A 106 -10.40 -28.37 -3.97
C GLN A 106 -11.68 -28.09 -3.17
N ARG A 107 -12.01 -26.81 -2.95
CA ARG A 107 -13.19 -26.37 -2.22
C ARG A 107 -14.39 -26.04 -3.12
N ASN A 108 -14.32 -26.28 -4.43
CA ASN A 108 -15.34 -25.82 -5.40
C ASN A 108 -15.61 -24.31 -5.39
N GLU A 109 -14.67 -23.51 -4.93
CA GLU A 109 -14.77 -22.07 -4.79
C GLU A 109 -14.34 -21.30 -6.04
N GLU A 110 -14.02 -22.02 -7.12
CA GLU A 110 -13.49 -21.48 -8.38
C GLU A 110 -14.51 -20.69 -9.23
N LYS A 111 -15.75 -20.57 -8.76
CA LYS A 111 -16.85 -20.02 -9.59
C LYS A 111 -16.80 -18.51 -9.82
N SER A 112 -15.85 -17.80 -9.23
CA SER A 112 -15.71 -16.34 -9.40
C SER A 112 -14.24 -15.91 -9.27
N ASN A 113 -13.74 -15.17 -10.27
CA ASN A 113 -12.45 -14.47 -10.22
C ASN A 113 -12.41 -13.41 -9.11
N ASP A 114 -13.58 -13.05 -8.53
CA ASP A 114 -13.71 -12.03 -7.48
C ASP A 114 -13.27 -12.53 -6.10
N LYS A 115 -12.83 -13.77 -6.00
CA LYS A 115 -12.42 -14.38 -4.71
C LYS A 115 -10.94 -14.21 -4.37
N PHE A 116 -10.12 -13.78 -5.28
CA PHE A 116 -8.71 -13.56 -5.03
C PHE A 116 -8.46 -12.12 -4.57
N VAL A 117 -7.67 -11.98 -3.52
CA VAL A 117 -7.33 -10.68 -2.92
C VAL A 117 -5.86 -10.61 -2.57
N SER A 118 -5.34 -9.41 -2.50
CA SER A 118 -4.05 -9.13 -1.89
C SER A 118 -4.24 -8.24 -0.66
N LEU A 119 -3.52 -8.53 0.42
CA LEU A 119 -3.58 -7.77 1.65
C LEU A 119 -2.20 -7.15 1.93
N SER A 120 -2.13 -5.83 1.93
CA SER A 120 -0.98 -5.08 2.43
C SER A 120 -1.28 -4.66 3.87
N MET A 121 -0.51 -5.19 4.82
CA MET A 121 -0.74 -4.93 6.24
C MET A 121 0.10 -3.76 6.76
N ASP A 122 1.10 -3.36 6.01
CA ASP A 122 2.03 -2.32 6.39
C ASP A 122 2.19 -1.32 5.25
N ASP A 123 2.43 -0.07 5.61
CA ASP A 123 2.73 1.00 4.65
C ASP A 123 4.23 0.99 4.36
N PRO A 124 4.67 0.75 3.12
CA PRO A 124 6.08 0.75 2.75
C PRO A 124 6.75 2.12 2.91
N ALA A 125 5.98 3.21 2.99
CA ALA A 125 6.52 4.52 3.35
C ALA A 125 6.91 4.61 4.83
N ILE A 126 6.34 3.77 5.69
CA ILE A 126 6.56 3.76 7.15
C ILE A 126 7.43 2.57 7.56
N THR A 127 7.15 1.40 6.99
CA THR A 127 7.82 0.14 7.31
C THR A 127 8.88 -0.17 6.27
N PRO A 128 10.13 -0.53 6.65
CA PRO A 128 11.12 -1.01 5.70
C PRO A 128 10.54 -2.13 4.82
N ILE A 129 10.79 -2.07 3.51
CA ILE A 129 10.16 -2.96 2.53
C ILE A 129 10.42 -4.45 2.82
N ASP A 130 11.59 -4.77 3.36
CA ASP A 130 11.98 -6.11 3.81
C ASP A 130 11.20 -6.60 5.04
N LYS A 131 10.47 -5.70 5.71
CA LYS A 131 9.64 -5.98 6.89
C LYS A 131 8.15 -5.76 6.65
N CYS A 132 7.77 -5.33 5.44
CA CYS A 132 6.36 -5.21 5.08
C CYS A 132 5.74 -6.59 4.92
N ARG A 133 4.58 -6.77 5.57
CA ARG A 133 3.78 -7.99 5.44
C ARG A 133 2.81 -7.80 4.27
N PHE A 134 2.96 -8.65 3.30
CA PHE A 134 2.10 -8.69 2.12
C PHE A 134 1.64 -10.12 1.87
N TYR A 135 0.37 -10.29 1.66
CA TYR A 135 -0.27 -11.58 1.48
C TYR A 135 -1.03 -11.63 0.17
N LEU A 136 -0.99 -12.76 -0.49
CA LEU A 136 -1.94 -13.16 -1.52
C LEU A 136 -2.92 -14.14 -0.91
N GLY A 137 -4.19 -14.04 -1.24
CA GLY A 137 -5.20 -14.87 -0.62
C GLY A 137 -6.42 -15.11 -1.49
N VAL A 138 -7.23 -16.04 -1.03
CA VAL A 138 -8.55 -16.34 -1.57
C VAL A 138 -9.59 -16.17 -0.48
N ILE A 139 -10.70 -15.47 -0.79
CA ILE A 139 -11.81 -15.31 0.12
C ILE A 139 -12.49 -16.67 0.29
N ILE A 140 -12.74 -17.09 1.53
CA ILE A 140 -13.40 -18.34 1.87
C ILE A 140 -14.76 -18.08 2.50
N ASP A 141 -15.74 -18.96 2.24
CA ASP A 141 -17.05 -18.86 2.84
C ASP A 141 -16.99 -19.11 4.35
N ASN A 142 -17.74 -18.30 5.13
CA ASN A 142 -17.79 -18.35 6.60
C ASN A 142 -18.42 -19.65 7.18
N LYS A 143 -18.78 -20.63 6.34
CA LYS A 143 -19.54 -21.81 6.74
C LYS A 143 -18.75 -22.86 7.51
N GLU A 144 -17.46 -22.76 7.56
CA GLU A 144 -16.61 -23.73 8.27
C GLU A 144 -15.85 -23.07 9.43
N ASN A 145 -15.76 -23.80 10.54
CA ASN A 145 -14.93 -23.46 11.71
C ASN A 145 -13.43 -23.57 11.38
N ASP A 146 -12.98 -22.82 10.39
CA ASP A 146 -11.63 -22.86 9.89
C ASP A 146 -10.70 -21.97 10.73
N PHE A 147 -10.34 -22.43 11.91
CA PHE A 147 -9.10 -22.09 12.57
C PHE A 147 -7.94 -22.84 11.87
N GLN A 148 -7.77 -22.60 10.56
CA GLN A 148 -6.63 -23.14 9.84
C GLN A 148 -5.50 -22.10 9.86
N PRO A 149 -4.23 -22.55 10.01
CA PRO A 149 -3.08 -21.67 9.85
C PRO A 149 -3.13 -20.99 8.47
N GLY A 150 -2.92 -19.67 8.44
CA GLY A 150 -2.96 -18.88 7.21
C GLY A 150 -4.31 -18.21 6.92
N VAL A 151 -5.34 -18.34 7.76
CA VAL A 151 -6.58 -17.58 7.63
C VAL A 151 -6.47 -16.25 8.34
N ILE A 152 -6.74 -15.17 7.61
CA ILE A 152 -6.82 -13.79 8.12
C ILE A 152 -8.28 -13.35 8.05
N GLU A 153 -8.78 -12.80 9.14
CA GLU A 153 -10.10 -12.18 9.17
C GLU A 153 -9.97 -10.68 8.82
N VAL A 154 -10.62 -10.28 7.71
CA VAL A 154 -10.77 -8.88 7.33
C VAL A 154 -12.02 -8.36 8.01
N PRO A 155 -11.92 -7.34 8.89
CA PRO A 155 -13.04 -6.84 9.67
C PRO A 155 -14.11 -6.25 8.76
N GLY A 156 -15.38 -6.41 9.14
CA GLY A 156 -16.48 -5.67 8.53
C GLY A 156 -16.40 -4.18 8.88
N GLY A 157 -16.99 -3.33 8.05
CA GLY A 157 -17.03 -1.91 8.29
C GLY A 157 -17.23 -1.08 7.02
N ARG A 158 -17.02 0.23 7.15
CA ARG A 158 -17.08 1.16 6.01
C ARG A 158 -15.71 1.25 5.36
N TYR A 159 -15.69 0.98 4.06
CA TYR A 159 -14.47 1.01 3.24
C TYR A 159 -14.60 2.06 2.13
N ALA A 160 -13.50 2.73 1.83
CA ALA A 160 -13.33 3.50 0.61
C ALA A 160 -12.84 2.55 -0.48
N ILE A 161 -13.61 2.40 -1.55
CA ILE A 161 -13.32 1.50 -2.66
C ILE A 161 -12.96 2.33 -3.88
N PHE A 162 -11.82 2.03 -4.45
CA PHE A 162 -11.33 2.63 -5.68
C PHE A 162 -11.31 1.56 -6.77
N ARG A 163 -11.88 1.86 -7.93
CA ARG A 163 -11.79 0.98 -9.09
C ARG A 163 -10.59 1.35 -9.92
N HIS A 164 -9.66 0.44 -10.09
CA HIS A 164 -8.58 0.57 -11.06
C HIS A 164 -8.97 -0.11 -12.38
N ILE A 165 -8.73 0.58 -13.50
CA ILE A 165 -8.93 0.05 -14.86
C ILE A 165 -7.58 0.18 -15.56
N GLY A 166 -6.92 -0.94 -15.80
CA GLY A 166 -5.60 -0.96 -16.41
C GLY A 166 -4.82 -2.23 -16.09
N ASP A 167 -3.58 -2.27 -16.52
CA ASP A 167 -2.69 -3.38 -16.22
C ASP A 167 -2.38 -3.42 -14.72
N TYR A 168 -2.34 -4.61 -14.12
CA TYR A 168 -2.02 -4.82 -12.71
C TYR A 168 -0.66 -4.23 -12.31
N LEU A 169 0.30 -4.25 -13.23
CA LEU A 169 1.62 -3.64 -13.03
C LEU A 169 1.55 -2.12 -12.77
N SER A 170 0.53 -1.44 -13.30
CA SER A 170 0.35 -0.01 -13.03
C SER A 170 -0.08 0.29 -11.59
N LEU A 171 -0.76 -0.63 -10.91
CA LEU A 171 -1.10 -0.54 -9.49
C LEU A 171 0.13 -0.65 -8.59
N ILE A 172 1.08 -1.52 -8.95
CA ILE A 172 2.31 -1.70 -8.18
C ILE A 172 3.18 -0.43 -8.25
N HIS A 173 3.20 0.24 -9.39
CA HIS A 173 3.92 1.51 -9.56
C HIS A 173 3.28 2.69 -8.82
N ILE A 174 1.98 2.63 -8.50
CA ILE A 174 1.29 3.64 -7.68
C ILE A 174 1.72 3.54 -6.21
N SER A 175 2.06 2.36 -5.73
CA SER A 175 2.42 2.09 -4.34
C SER A 175 3.93 1.96 -4.09
N GLU A 176 4.77 1.96 -5.13
CA GLU A 176 6.23 1.97 -4.95
C GLU A 176 6.73 3.39 -4.71
N PRO A 177 7.27 3.69 -3.51
CA PRO A 177 8.08 4.89 -3.35
C PRO A 177 9.38 4.67 -4.14
N HIS A 178 9.49 5.34 -5.26
CA HIS A 178 10.74 5.38 -6.02
C HIS A 178 11.83 6.17 -5.30
#